data_43aa64f5277eba1f9a56e463d9a5309c
#
_entry.id   43aa64f5277eba1f9a56e463d9a5309c
#
_cell.length_a   1.000
_cell.length_b   1.000
_cell.length_c   1.000
_cell.angle_alpha   90.00
_cell.angle_beta   90.00
_cell.angle_gamma   90.00
#
_symmetry.space_group_name_H-M   'P 1'
#
loop_
_entity.id
_entity.type
_entity.pdbx_description
1 polymer ?
#
loop_
_entity_poly.entity_id
_entity_poly.type
_entity_poly.pdbx_seq_one_letter_code
_entity_poly.pdbx_strand_id
1 'polypeptide(L)'
;MLLSKTTWFPALLLAGLGALNTLAFAPFTYHMLPLLTLSVLAYCLLQAQNPKQAAIFGYAYGLGWFGVGISWVHVSIATFGGMPLIASLAIMALLIGYLALFPALAIWFSWRFRGNFWYPLVLASSWFIAENIRSWFLTGFPWLSVGYSQTDGWMAPWAPVIGETGISFLMLLIAGSVAIAVLRKLWVWPAIAAIVLIVSPALSTIKGWQETGEQVKVALVQGNIAQDLRWDPEQEAITMRKYMELSRPHLNADIMIWPEAAIPQLEPLALAYLFNLDMLAAENNTAVVTGILDYKENGDAYNGMIVLGKSGKEATGGDYRYSTSNRYQKHHLLPVGEFVPFQDVLKYVAPLFNLPMSSFSRGAWLQPNLQANGYSLLAALCFEIAFPRQMVANFNDQTDFLLTVSNDAWFGDSIGPHQHLEIARMRALELGRPLLRATNNGITATVTADGKEQARLPQFEEGVLTAEVPQVQGRTLYSLWN
;
A
#
# COMPACT_ATOMS: atom_id res chain seq x y z
N MET A 1 39.32 -13.30 -1.92
CA MET A 1 39.86 -14.36 -2.80
C MET A 1 39.06 -15.67 -2.76
N LEU A 2 38.34 -16.00 -1.69
CA LEU A 2 37.51 -17.21 -1.60
C LEU A 2 36.16 -17.13 -2.37
N LEU A 3 35.64 -15.93 -2.68
CA LEU A 3 34.35 -15.72 -3.35
C LEU A 3 34.38 -15.95 -4.87
N SER A 4 35.55 -16.12 -5.49
CA SER A 4 35.69 -16.12 -6.96
C SER A 4 35.50 -17.48 -7.64
N LYS A 5 35.50 -18.60 -6.91
CA LYS A 5 35.49 -19.95 -7.52
C LYS A 5 34.16 -20.73 -7.35
N THR A 6 33.28 -20.33 -6.43
CA THR A 6 31.99 -21.01 -6.24
C THR A 6 30.86 -19.99 -6.28
N THR A 7 29.84 -20.22 -7.09
CA THR A 7 28.66 -19.35 -7.19
C THR A 7 27.71 -19.55 -5.98
N TRP A 8 27.72 -20.74 -5.40
CA TRP A 8 26.72 -21.14 -4.40
C TRP A 8 26.84 -20.44 -3.05
N PHE A 9 28.06 -20.29 -2.53
CA PHE A 9 28.23 -19.65 -1.23
C PHE A 9 27.82 -18.18 -1.23
N PRO A 10 28.25 -17.32 -2.18
CA PRO A 10 27.75 -15.95 -2.27
C PRO A 10 26.25 -15.87 -2.52
N ALA A 11 25.66 -16.79 -3.32
CA ALA A 11 24.23 -16.81 -3.57
C ALA A 11 23.42 -17.10 -2.29
N LEU A 12 23.85 -18.09 -1.49
CA LEU A 12 23.23 -18.39 -0.19
C LEU A 12 23.37 -17.23 0.80
N LEU A 13 24.55 -16.59 0.85
CA LEU A 13 24.73 -15.39 1.67
C LEU A 13 23.76 -14.27 1.25
N LEU A 14 23.64 -14.03 -0.05
CA LEU A 14 22.76 -12.99 -0.59
C LEU A 14 21.27 -13.33 -0.36
N ALA A 15 20.88 -14.59 -0.44
CA ALA A 15 19.53 -15.02 -0.04
C ALA A 15 19.26 -14.73 1.45
N GLY A 16 20.24 -15.04 2.32
CA GLY A 16 20.14 -14.69 3.75
C GLY A 16 20.07 -13.18 3.99
N LEU A 17 20.86 -12.37 3.28
CA LEU A 17 20.82 -10.91 3.38
C LEU A 17 19.50 -10.34 2.83
N GLY A 18 18.95 -10.91 1.76
CA GLY A 18 17.64 -10.59 1.25
C GLY A 18 16.55 -10.86 2.28
N ALA A 19 16.59 -12.04 2.93
CA ALA A 19 15.67 -12.40 4.02
C ALA A 19 15.77 -11.42 5.20
N LEU A 20 16.97 -11.07 5.62
CA LEU A 20 17.23 -10.08 6.68
C LEU A 20 16.69 -8.70 6.31
N ASN A 21 16.68 -8.33 5.02
CA ASN A 21 16.17 -7.04 4.58
C ASN A 21 14.70 -6.82 4.94
N THR A 22 13.92 -7.89 5.16
CA THR A 22 12.54 -7.81 5.66
C THR A 22 12.45 -7.08 7.00
N LEU A 23 13.48 -7.15 7.84
CA LEU A 23 13.52 -6.46 9.12
C LEU A 23 13.62 -4.93 8.99
N ALA A 24 13.85 -4.41 7.78
CA ALA A 24 13.83 -2.98 7.54
C ALA A 24 12.42 -2.39 7.41
N PHE A 25 11.43 -3.23 7.19
CA PHE A 25 10.02 -2.86 7.02
C PHE A 25 9.23 -3.05 8.32
N ALA A 26 8.04 -2.44 8.37
CA ALA A 26 7.15 -2.63 9.51
C ALA A 26 6.82 -4.13 9.73
N PRO A 27 6.71 -4.56 10.99
CA PRO A 27 6.78 -3.78 12.23
C PRO A 27 8.20 -3.58 12.82
N PHE A 28 9.25 -4.08 12.17
CA PHE A 28 10.61 -4.14 12.76
C PHE A 28 11.40 -2.84 12.62
N THR A 29 11.29 -2.14 11.47
CA THR A 29 11.79 -0.77 11.23
C THR A 29 13.31 -0.55 11.38
N TYR A 30 14.16 -1.56 11.06
CA TYR A 30 15.62 -1.40 11.04
C TYR A 30 16.08 -0.68 9.77
N HIS A 31 15.79 0.62 9.64
CA HIS A 31 15.93 1.45 8.43
C HIS A 31 17.31 1.47 7.79
N MET A 32 18.37 1.23 8.56
CA MET A 32 19.75 1.21 8.04
C MET A 32 20.12 -0.13 7.39
N LEU A 33 19.36 -1.19 7.63
CA LEU A 33 19.67 -2.52 7.16
C LEU A 33 19.73 -2.64 5.62
N PRO A 34 18.83 -1.99 4.85
CA PRO A 34 18.91 -2.02 3.38
C PRO A 34 20.21 -1.43 2.84
N LEU A 35 20.76 -0.38 3.44
CA LEU A 35 22.06 0.16 3.03
C LEU A 35 23.17 -0.88 3.15
N LEU A 36 23.18 -1.66 4.22
CA LEU A 36 24.15 -2.72 4.42
C LEU A 36 23.95 -3.86 3.42
N THR A 37 22.74 -4.42 3.35
CA THR A 37 22.44 -5.60 2.51
C THR A 37 22.62 -5.31 1.03
N LEU A 38 22.15 -4.14 0.55
CA LEU A 38 22.30 -3.69 -0.82
C LEU A 38 23.75 -3.34 -1.16
N SER A 39 24.54 -2.80 -0.22
CA SER A 39 25.99 -2.55 -0.43
C SER A 39 26.75 -3.86 -0.61
N VAL A 40 26.42 -4.91 0.16
CA VAL A 40 27.00 -6.24 -0.02
C VAL A 40 26.56 -6.84 -1.37
N LEU A 41 25.30 -6.69 -1.75
CA LEU A 41 24.82 -7.12 -3.08
C LEU A 41 25.59 -6.42 -4.20
N ALA A 42 25.73 -5.09 -4.13
CA ALA A 42 26.48 -4.29 -5.10
C ALA A 42 27.97 -4.68 -5.15
N TYR A 43 28.57 -4.98 -4.00
CA TYR A 43 29.94 -5.47 -3.89
C TYR A 43 30.09 -6.84 -4.56
N CYS A 44 29.19 -7.80 -4.30
CA CYS A 44 29.20 -9.11 -4.94
C CYS A 44 29.01 -9.01 -6.46
N LEU A 45 28.18 -8.07 -6.92
CA LEU A 45 27.96 -7.79 -8.33
C LEU A 45 29.24 -7.34 -9.03
N LEU A 46 30.03 -6.46 -8.41
CA LEU A 46 31.32 -6.02 -8.94
C LEU A 46 32.35 -7.16 -9.06
N GLN A 47 32.21 -8.18 -8.23
CA GLN A 47 33.08 -9.37 -8.21
C GLN A 47 32.59 -10.51 -9.14
N ALA A 48 31.35 -10.41 -9.64
CA ALA A 48 30.76 -11.44 -10.50
C ALA A 48 31.56 -11.60 -11.81
N GLN A 49 31.87 -12.84 -12.18
CA GLN A 49 32.76 -13.17 -13.33
C GLN A 49 32.02 -13.03 -14.66
N ASN A 50 30.72 -13.28 -14.69
CA ASN A 50 29.89 -13.27 -15.88
C ASN A 50 28.44 -12.80 -15.55
N PRO A 51 27.66 -12.42 -16.58
CA PRO A 51 26.30 -11.89 -16.37
C PRO A 51 25.36 -12.92 -15.78
N LYS A 52 25.55 -14.21 -16.01
CA LYS A 52 24.73 -15.28 -15.43
C LYS A 52 24.93 -15.37 -13.91
N GLN A 53 26.18 -15.26 -13.45
CA GLN A 53 26.49 -15.23 -12.02
C GLN A 53 25.87 -14.00 -11.34
N ALA A 54 25.94 -12.82 -12.00
CA ALA A 54 25.30 -11.61 -11.52
C ALA A 54 23.79 -11.79 -11.39
N ALA A 55 23.12 -12.35 -12.40
CA ALA A 55 21.68 -12.65 -12.35
C ALA A 55 21.33 -13.60 -11.21
N ILE A 56 22.13 -14.67 -10.98
CA ILE A 56 21.94 -15.59 -9.86
C ILE A 56 22.05 -14.86 -8.52
N PHE A 57 22.96 -13.91 -8.37
CA PHE A 57 23.10 -13.11 -7.15
C PHE A 57 21.88 -12.25 -6.89
N GLY A 58 21.40 -11.51 -7.91
CA GLY A 58 20.17 -10.72 -7.79
C GLY A 58 18.93 -11.58 -7.52
N TYR A 59 18.82 -12.74 -8.17
CA TYR A 59 17.73 -13.67 -7.98
C TYR A 59 17.73 -14.28 -6.57
N ALA A 60 18.90 -14.73 -6.09
CA ALA A 60 19.03 -15.28 -4.74
C ALA A 60 18.68 -14.23 -3.67
N TYR A 61 19.14 -12.99 -3.82
CA TYR A 61 18.76 -11.89 -2.94
C TYR A 61 17.24 -11.65 -2.96
N GLY A 62 16.64 -11.62 -4.15
CA GLY A 62 15.19 -11.48 -4.32
C GLY A 62 14.40 -12.62 -3.71
N LEU A 63 14.84 -13.88 -3.88
CA LEU A 63 14.21 -15.04 -3.26
C LEU A 63 14.16 -14.93 -1.73
N GLY A 64 15.27 -14.54 -1.11
CA GLY A 64 15.31 -14.31 0.33
C GLY A 64 14.38 -13.18 0.76
N TRP A 65 14.45 -12.05 0.06
CA TRP A 65 13.68 -10.86 0.40
C TRP A 65 12.18 -11.09 0.29
N PHE A 66 11.70 -11.50 -0.88
CA PHE A 66 10.27 -11.77 -1.07
C PHE A 66 9.82 -13.03 -0.32
N GLY A 67 10.69 -14.04 -0.20
CA GLY A 67 10.35 -15.29 0.51
C GLY A 67 9.95 -15.07 1.97
N VAL A 68 10.65 -14.17 2.67
CA VAL A 68 10.32 -13.81 4.05
C VAL A 68 9.33 -12.63 4.08
N GLY A 69 9.56 -11.59 3.27
CA GLY A 69 8.83 -10.33 3.35
C GLY A 69 7.35 -10.41 3.01
N ILE A 70 6.96 -11.33 2.10
CA ILE A 70 5.54 -11.56 1.75
C ILE A 70 5.05 -12.94 2.16
N SER A 71 5.72 -13.59 3.11
CA SER A 71 5.33 -14.92 3.59
C SER A 71 3.86 -15.01 4.06
N TRP A 72 3.32 -13.90 4.55
CA TRP A 72 1.91 -13.79 4.97
C TRP A 72 0.88 -14.09 3.86
N VAL A 73 1.24 -13.94 2.57
CA VAL A 73 0.32 -14.23 1.45
C VAL A 73 -0.16 -15.70 1.46
N HIS A 74 0.65 -16.63 2.00
CA HIS A 74 0.21 -18.04 2.12
C HIS A 74 -1.01 -18.17 3.04
N VAL A 75 -1.16 -17.31 4.06
CA VAL A 75 -2.33 -17.30 4.97
C VAL A 75 -3.60 -16.97 4.16
N SER A 76 -3.51 -15.93 3.31
CA SER A 76 -4.63 -15.56 2.43
C SER A 76 -5.03 -16.69 1.51
N ILE A 77 -4.06 -17.40 0.91
CA ILE A 77 -4.32 -18.48 -0.05
C ILE A 77 -4.83 -19.76 0.66
N ALA A 78 -4.19 -20.16 1.75
CA ALA A 78 -4.50 -21.40 2.45
C ALA A 78 -5.75 -21.28 3.32
N THR A 79 -5.80 -20.26 4.17
CA THR A 79 -6.88 -20.12 5.17
C THR A 79 -8.17 -19.63 4.54
N PHE A 80 -8.10 -18.57 3.73
CA PHE A 80 -9.29 -17.92 3.16
C PHE A 80 -9.59 -18.39 1.73
N GLY A 81 -8.58 -18.79 0.96
CA GLY A 81 -8.75 -19.40 -0.36
C GLY A 81 -9.12 -20.88 -0.31
N GLY A 82 -9.14 -21.51 0.86
CA GLY A 82 -9.49 -22.92 1.04
C GLY A 82 -8.58 -23.91 0.32
N MET A 83 -7.37 -23.50 -0.07
CA MET A 83 -6.46 -24.32 -0.84
C MET A 83 -5.64 -25.28 0.05
N PRO A 84 -5.40 -26.52 -0.41
CA PRO A 84 -4.47 -27.43 0.26
C PRO A 84 -3.09 -26.78 0.44
N LEU A 85 -2.43 -27.02 1.58
CA LEU A 85 -1.14 -26.41 1.93
C LEU A 85 -0.09 -26.54 0.82
N ILE A 86 0.03 -27.72 0.19
CA ILE A 86 1.01 -27.97 -0.88
C ILE A 86 0.75 -27.03 -2.08
N ALA A 87 -0.51 -26.87 -2.49
CA ALA A 87 -0.88 -25.98 -3.60
C ALA A 87 -0.62 -24.51 -3.23
N SER A 88 -0.96 -24.09 -2.01
CA SER A 88 -0.67 -22.76 -1.48
C SER A 88 0.83 -22.46 -1.49
N LEU A 89 1.67 -23.38 -1.00
CA LEU A 89 3.12 -23.22 -1.01
C LEU A 89 3.69 -23.20 -2.44
N ALA A 90 3.14 -23.97 -3.37
CA ALA A 90 3.56 -23.93 -4.78
C ALA A 90 3.25 -22.57 -5.43
N ILE A 91 2.06 -22.02 -5.20
CA ILE A 91 1.67 -20.68 -5.69
C ILE A 91 2.58 -19.62 -5.07
N MET A 92 2.86 -19.71 -3.77
CA MET A 92 3.79 -18.82 -3.11
C MET A 92 5.19 -18.88 -3.72
N ALA A 93 5.71 -20.09 -3.98
CA ALA A 93 7.02 -20.26 -4.61
C ALA A 93 7.06 -19.64 -6.02
N LEU A 94 5.98 -19.78 -6.80
CA LEU A 94 5.84 -19.15 -8.11
C LEU A 94 5.82 -17.61 -7.99
N LEU A 95 5.05 -17.06 -7.06
CA LEU A 95 4.99 -15.61 -6.82
C LEU A 95 6.35 -15.06 -6.39
N ILE A 96 7.01 -15.71 -5.42
CA ILE A 96 8.34 -15.31 -4.93
C ILE A 96 9.37 -15.40 -6.07
N GLY A 97 9.35 -16.50 -6.85
CA GLY A 97 10.23 -16.68 -8.00
C GLY A 97 10.02 -15.61 -9.07
N TYR A 98 8.76 -15.26 -9.36
CA TYR A 98 8.40 -14.16 -10.27
C TYR A 98 8.93 -12.82 -9.76
N LEU A 99 8.68 -12.47 -8.50
CA LEU A 99 9.13 -11.20 -7.92
C LEU A 99 10.66 -11.11 -7.86
N ALA A 100 11.35 -12.21 -7.62
CA ALA A 100 12.80 -12.27 -7.60
C ALA A 100 13.46 -12.02 -8.98
N LEU A 101 12.69 -12.13 -10.08
CA LEU A 101 13.20 -11.80 -11.42
C LEU A 101 13.52 -10.31 -11.55
N PHE A 102 12.82 -9.41 -10.88
CA PHE A 102 13.05 -7.96 -11.02
C PHE A 102 14.43 -7.53 -10.48
N PRO A 103 14.84 -7.85 -9.24
CA PRO A 103 16.21 -7.63 -8.80
C PRO A 103 17.23 -8.39 -9.65
N ALA A 104 16.92 -9.62 -10.09
CA ALA A 104 17.81 -10.37 -10.97
C ALA A 104 18.10 -9.63 -12.28
N LEU A 105 17.08 -9.10 -12.95
CA LEU A 105 17.18 -8.34 -14.18
C LEU A 105 17.94 -7.03 -13.99
N ALA A 106 17.65 -6.28 -12.91
CA ALA A 106 18.37 -5.05 -12.58
C ALA A 106 19.88 -5.30 -12.39
N ILE A 107 20.21 -6.34 -11.63
CA ILE A 107 21.59 -6.73 -11.34
C ILE A 107 22.29 -7.28 -12.60
N TRP A 108 21.61 -8.11 -13.37
CA TRP A 108 22.13 -8.64 -14.64
C TRP A 108 22.47 -7.55 -15.66
N PHE A 109 21.60 -6.54 -15.77
CA PHE A 109 21.85 -5.40 -16.65
C PHE A 109 23.01 -4.55 -16.15
N SER A 110 23.03 -4.20 -14.85
CA SER A 110 24.05 -3.36 -14.22
C SER A 110 25.45 -3.97 -14.30
N TRP A 111 25.57 -5.31 -14.35
CA TRP A 111 26.85 -6.01 -14.47
C TRP A 111 27.65 -5.60 -15.69
N ARG A 112 27.00 -5.25 -16.80
CA ARG A 112 27.68 -4.81 -18.05
C ARG A 112 28.48 -3.54 -17.83
N PHE A 113 28.08 -2.73 -16.85
CA PHE A 113 28.72 -1.45 -16.53
C PHE A 113 29.62 -1.51 -15.30
N ARG A 114 29.85 -2.71 -14.74
CA ARG A 114 30.65 -2.86 -13.52
C ARG A 114 32.05 -2.31 -13.61
N GLY A 115 32.61 -2.22 -14.84
CA GLY A 115 33.91 -1.61 -15.16
C GLY A 115 33.89 -0.09 -15.29
N ASN A 116 32.72 0.51 -15.40
CA ASN A 116 32.54 1.91 -15.75
C ASN A 116 32.49 2.81 -14.49
N PHE A 117 32.90 4.07 -14.66
CA PHE A 117 32.78 5.12 -13.65
C PHE A 117 31.30 5.30 -13.20
N TRP A 118 30.34 5.19 -14.12
CA TRP A 118 28.91 5.41 -13.89
C TRP A 118 28.17 4.24 -13.23
N TYR A 119 28.88 3.21 -12.79
CA TYR A 119 28.27 2.01 -12.21
C TYR A 119 27.23 2.27 -11.12
N PRO A 120 27.46 3.16 -10.11
CA PRO A 120 26.46 3.41 -9.07
C PRO A 120 25.16 3.97 -9.64
N LEU A 121 25.23 4.87 -10.61
CA LEU A 121 24.08 5.45 -11.29
C LEU A 121 23.32 4.42 -12.12
N VAL A 122 24.05 3.57 -12.86
CA VAL A 122 23.44 2.49 -13.67
C VAL A 122 22.74 1.48 -12.78
N LEU A 123 23.33 1.10 -11.64
CA LEU A 123 22.72 0.20 -10.68
C LEU A 123 21.41 0.78 -10.11
N ALA A 124 21.46 2.03 -9.68
CA ALA A 124 20.29 2.74 -9.15
C ALA A 124 19.17 2.86 -10.19
N SER A 125 19.51 3.27 -11.43
CA SER A 125 18.56 3.41 -12.53
C SER A 125 17.94 2.08 -12.93
N SER A 126 18.75 1.01 -13.01
CA SER A 126 18.25 -0.33 -13.37
C SER A 126 17.27 -0.87 -12.33
N TRP A 127 17.57 -0.64 -11.06
CA TRP A 127 16.70 -1.04 -9.97
C TRP A 127 15.39 -0.23 -9.98
N PHE A 128 15.47 1.09 -10.09
CA PHE A 128 14.33 1.99 -10.23
C PHE A 128 13.39 1.56 -11.36
N ILE A 129 13.96 1.26 -12.54
CA ILE A 129 13.16 0.76 -13.68
C ILE A 129 12.52 -0.58 -13.36
N ALA A 130 13.25 -1.51 -12.73
CA ALA A 130 12.72 -2.81 -12.35
C ALA A 130 11.56 -2.70 -11.33
N GLU A 131 11.68 -1.86 -10.30
CA GLU A 131 10.58 -1.60 -9.34
C GLU A 131 9.38 -0.96 -10.02
N ASN A 132 9.59 0.02 -10.91
CA ASN A 132 8.52 0.63 -11.68
C ASN A 132 7.80 -0.38 -12.58
N ILE A 133 8.53 -1.26 -13.29
CA ILE A 133 7.91 -2.32 -14.09
C ILE A 133 7.11 -3.28 -13.20
N ARG A 134 7.66 -3.68 -12.05
CA ARG A 134 7.00 -4.55 -11.07
C ARG A 134 5.68 -3.95 -10.55
N SER A 135 5.56 -2.62 -10.52
CA SER A 135 4.37 -1.94 -10.02
C SER A 135 3.14 -2.03 -10.94
N TRP A 136 3.30 -2.45 -12.20
CA TRP A 136 2.18 -2.56 -13.15
C TRP A 136 2.19 -3.85 -13.98
N PHE A 137 3.35 -4.49 -14.18
CA PHE A 137 3.45 -5.70 -15.01
C PHE A 137 2.69 -6.86 -14.36
N LEU A 138 1.88 -7.59 -15.14
CA LEU A 138 1.01 -8.67 -14.66
C LEU A 138 0.15 -8.25 -13.46
N THR A 139 -0.58 -7.13 -13.61
CA THR A 139 -1.42 -6.48 -12.57
C THR A 139 -0.67 -5.63 -11.54
N GLY A 140 0.64 -5.85 -11.39
CA GLY A 140 1.49 -5.12 -10.47
C GLY A 140 1.48 -5.63 -9.03
N PHE A 141 2.66 -5.63 -8.40
CA PHE A 141 2.83 -5.92 -6.99
C PHE A 141 3.92 -5.01 -6.40
N PRO A 142 3.59 -3.74 -6.07
CA PRO A 142 4.56 -2.74 -5.59
C PRO A 142 4.93 -2.92 -4.10
N TRP A 143 4.65 -4.07 -3.51
CA TRP A 143 4.97 -4.37 -2.12
C TRP A 143 6.47 -4.50 -1.91
N LEU A 144 6.97 -4.09 -0.74
CA LEU A 144 8.40 -4.13 -0.38
C LEU A 144 9.32 -3.36 -1.36
N SER A 145 8.88 -2.26 -2.00
CA SER A 145 9.84 -1.33 -2.59
C SER A 145 10.83 -0.86 -1.53
N VAL A 146 12.12 -0.73 -1.89
CA VAL A 146 13.16 -0.35 -0.92
C VAL A 146 12.82 0.94 -0.20
N GLY A 147 12.20 1.90 -0.89
CA GLY A 147 11.80 3.18 -0.33
C GLY A 147 10.87 3.10 0.87
N TYR A 148 9.97 2.10 0.93
CA TYR A 148 9.09 1.94 2.09
C TYR A 148 9.85 1.68 3.40
N SER A 149 11.00 1.02 3.34
CA SER A 149 11.86 0.83 4.51
C SER A 149 12.33 2.14 5.15
N GLN A 150 12.14 3.26 4.47
CA GLN A 150 12.56 4.59 4.91
C GLN A 150 11.41 5.47 5.39
N THR A 151 10.20 4.96 5.56
CA THR A 151 9.03 5.74 6.01
C THR A 151 9.29 6.49 7.32
N ASP A 152 10.03 5.88 8.24
CA ASP A 152 10.54 6.50 9.48
C ASP A 152 12.06 6.66 9.48
N GLY A 153 12.70 6.40 8.34
CA GLY A 153 14.15 6.39 8.21
C GLY A 153 14.73 7.77 7.85
N TRP A 154 16.06 7.81 7.75
CA TRP A 154 16.81 9.01 7.39
C TRP A 154 16.42 9.60 6.05
N MET A 155 15.90 8.77 5.11
CA MET A 155 15.53 9.18 3.77
C MET A 155 14.06 9.60 3.65
N ALA A 156 13.24 9.52 4.71
CA ALA A 156 11.84 9.93 4.71
C ALA A 156 11.61 11.35 4.14
N PRO A 157 12.46 12.37 4.42
CA PRO A 157 12.29 13.71 3.88
C PRO A 157 12.37 13.81 2.34
N TRP A 158 12.85 12.80 1.66
CA TRP A 158 12.83 12.72 0.20
C TRP A 158 11.48 12.30 -0.39
N ALA A 159 10.61 11.67 0.40
CA ALA A 159 9.30 11.20 -0.08
C ALA A 159 8.46 12.30 -0.73
N PRO A 160 8.28 13.50 -0.11
CA PRO A 160 7.54 14.60 -0.74
C PRO A 160 8.23 15.22 -1.97
N VAL A 161 9.45 14.80 -2.28
CA VAL A 161 10.23 15.33 -3.43
C VAL A 161 10.21 14.36 -4.60
N ILE A 162 10.51 13.06 -4.35
CA ILE A 162 10.75 12.05 -5.39
C ILE A 162 9.97 10.75 -5.20
N GLY A 163 9.17 10.66 -4.14
CA GLY A 163 8.39 9.46 -3.82
C GLY A 163 9.23 8.26 -3.37
N GLU A 164 8.55 7.17 -3.06
CA GLU A 164 9.17 5.95 -2.53
C GLU A 164 10.14 5.28 -3.52
N THR A 165 9.80 5.25 -4.82
CA THR A 165 10.69 4.68 -5.85
C THR A 165 11.94 5.55 -6.06
N GLY A 166 11.82 6.87 -5.92
CA GLY A 166 12.96 7.79 -5.91
C GLY A 166 13.88 7.56 -4.70
N ILE A 167 13.31 7.27 -3.53
CA ILE A 167 14.09 6.84 -2.35
C ILE A 167 14.81 5.52 -2.64
N SER A 168 14.15 4.54 -3.25
CA SER A 168 14.80 3.30 -3.70
C SER A 168 16.01 3.58 -4.58
N PHE A 169 15.86 4.49 -5.55
CA PHE A 169 16.97 4.91 -6.41
C PHE A 169 18.14 5.47 -5.60
N LEU A 170 17.89 6.38 -4.66
CA LEU A 170 18.94 6.96 -3.81
C LEU A 170 19.64 5.89 -2.94
N MET A 171 18.87 4.96 -2.38
CA MET A 171 19.42 3.86 -1.57
C MET A 171 20.37 2.98 -2.38
N LEU A 172 19.99 2.63 -3.63
CA LEU A 172 20.87 1.86 -4.54
C LEU A 172 22.07 2.68 -5.01
N LEU A 173 21.90 4.00 -5.22
CA LEU A 173 23.01 4.90 -5.53
C LEU A 173 24.05 4.90 -4.41
N ILE A 174 23.61 5.03 -3.16
CA ILE A 174 24.49 5.00 -1.99
C ILE A 174 25.17 3.62 -1.88
N ALA A 175 24.42 2.53 -2.00
CA ALA A 175 24.95 1.16 -1.93
C ALA A 175 26.02 0.90 -3.01
N GLY A 176 25.75 1.29 -4.25
CA GLY A 176 26.72 1.20 -5.36
C GLY A 176 27.96 2.07 -5.14
N SER A 177 27.77 3.26 -4.55
CA SER A 177 28.86 4.18 -4.21
C SER A 177 29.80 3.59 -3.16
N VAL A 178 29.25 2.96 -2.12
CA VAL A 178 30.02 2.25 -1.08
C VAL A 178 30.81 1.10 -1.71
N ALA A 179 30.16 0.29 -2.54
CA ALA A 179 30.81 -0.85 -3.18
C ALA A 179 32.00 -0.44 -4.08
N ILE A 180 31.85 0.63 -4.89
CA ILE A 180 32.90 1.11 -5.78
C ILE A 180 34.05 1.79 -5.01
N ALA A 181 33.73 2.46 -3.89
CA ALA A 181 34.72 3.05 -3.00
C ALA A 181 35.64 1.97 -2.39
N VAL A 182 35.06 0.90 -1.89
CA VAL A 182 35.80 -0.22 -1.28
C VAL A 182 36.69 -0.92 -2.28
N LEU A 183 36.19 -1.21 -3.50
CA LEU A 183 36.90 -1.99 -4.47
C LEU A 183 37.86 -1.18 -5.37
N ARG A 184 37.55 0.10 -5.63
CA ARG A 184 38.28 0.91 -6.63
C ARG A 184 38.82 2.20 -6.08
N LYS A 185 38.53 2.54 -4.84
CA LYS A 185 38.93 3.79 -4.19
C LYS A 185 38.48 5.06 -4.95
N LEU A 186 37.35 4.98 -5.67
CA LEU A 186 36.72 6.11 -6.36
C LEU A 186 35.83 6.90 -5.39
N TRP A 187 36.39 7.96 -4.79
CA TRP A 187 35.77 8.72 -3.70
C TRP A 187 34.72 9.74 -4.15
N VAL A 188 34.60 10.03 -5.45
CA VAL A 188 33.59 10.95 -5.99
C VAL A 188 32.18 10.49 -5.65
N TRP A 189 31.89 9.20 -5.84
CA TRP A 189 30.56 8.63 -5.59
C TRP A 189 30.18 8.61 -4.11
N PRO A 190 31.06 8.19 -3.19
CA PRO A 190 30.81 8.37 -1.75
C PRO A 190 30.59 9.82 -1.33
N ALA A 191 31.26 10.79 -1.96
CA ALA A 191 31.02 12.20 -1.70
C ALA A 191 29.59 12.61 -2.12
N ILE A 192 29.11 12.17 -3.29
CA ILE A 192 27.72 12.37 -3.75
C ILE A 192 26.74 11.70 -2.77
N ALA A 193 27.00 10.45 -2.36
CA ALA A 193 26.17 9.75 -1.37
C ALA A 193 26.12 10.50 -0.04
N ALA A 194 27.24 11.03 0.43
CA ALA A 194 27.31 11.84 1.64
C ALA A 194 26.48 13.14 1.51
N ILE A 195 26.52 13.81 0.36
CA ILE A 195 25.69 14.99 0.08
C ILE A 195 24.20 14.63 0.17
N VAL A 196 23.75 13.51 -0.43
CA VAL A 196 22.38 13.04 -0.37
C VAL A 196 21.94 12.86 1.10
N LEU A 197 22.78 12.22 1.92
CA LEU A 197 22.51 11.99 3.33
C LEU A 197 22.50 13.28 4.16
N ILE A 198 23.40 14.24 3.87
CA ILE A 198 23.49 15.53 4.58
C ILE A 198 22.31 16.43 4.23
N VAL A 199 21.86 16.43 2.97
CA VAL A 199 20.73 17.23 2.49
C VAL A 199 19.40 16.71 3.05
N SER A 200 19.30 15.41 3.33
CA SER A 200 18.04 14.80 3.77
C SER A 200 17.38 15.51 4.96
N PRO A 201 18.04 15.79 6.08
CA PRO A 201 17.40 16.52 7.18
C PRO A 201 16.93 17.92 6.80
N ALA A 202 17.65 18.61 5.90
CA ALA A 202 17.27 19.95 5.46
C ALA A 202 15.95 19.95 4.67
N LEU A 203 15.66 18.87 3.94
CA LEU A 203 14.40 18.73 3.21
C LEU A 203 13.17 18.64 4.13
N SER A 204 13.34 18.19 5.38
CA SER A 204 12.24 18.14 6.34
C SER A 204 11.63 19.51 6.67
N THR A 205 12.37 20.59 6.40
CA THR A 205 11.89 21.97 6.58
C THR A 205 11.09 22.49 5.36
N ILE A 206 11.13 21.76 4.22
CA ILE A 206 10.47 22.16 2.97
C ILE A 206 9.26 21.25 2.77
N LYS A 207 8.16 21.59 3.45
CA LYS A 207 6.98 20.69 3.43
C LYS A 207 6.14 20.81 2.15
N GLY A 208 6.09 21.98 1.49
CA GLY A 208 5.21 22.25 0.34
C GLY A 208 3.71 22.33 0.72
N TRP A 209 3.39 22.13 1.99
CA TRP A 209 2.05 22.18 2.55
C TRP A 209 2.04 22.88 3.91
N GLN A 210 0.87 23.35 4.32
CA GLN A 210 0.66 24.01 5.62
C GLN A 210 -0.71 23.69 6.19
N GLU A 211 -0.82 23.68 7.50
CA GLU A 211 -2.11 23.54 8.19
C GLU A 211 -2.95 24.80 8.00
N THR A 212 -4.25 24.62 7.75
CA THR A 212 -5.21 25.74 7.61
C THR A 212 -5.61 26.32 8.96
N GLY A 213 -5.36 25.60 10.05
CA GLY A 213 -5.83 25.90 11.40
C GLY A 213 -7.20 25.26 11.72
N GLU A 214 -7.89 24.68 10.75
CA GLU A 214 -9.13 23.92 10.95
C GLU A 214 -8.79 22.49 11.42
N GLN A 215 -9.48 22.03 12.47
CA GLN A 215 -9.41 20.68 12.99
C GLN A 215 -10.71 19.96 12.65
N VAL A 216 -10.60 18.77 12.05
CA VAL A 216 -11.72 17.96 11.61
C VAL A 216 -11.89 16.78 12.55
N LYS A 217 -13.06 16.65 13.17
CA LYS A 217 -13.36 15.57 14.08
C LYS A 217 -13.76 14.33 13.30
N VAL A 218 -12.95 13.29 13.40
CA VAL A 218 -13.17 12.03 12.68
C VAL A 218 -13.50 10.89 13.64
N ALA A 219 -14.31 9.93 13.19
CA ALA A 219 -14.59 8.68 13.88
C ALA A 219 -14.40 7.50 12.92
N LEU A 220 -13.39 6.67 13.16
CA LEU A 220 -13.05 5.50 12.33
C LEU A 220 -13.53 4.23 13.05
N VAL A 221 -14.44 3.49 12.45
CA VAL A 221 -15.11 2.35 13.08
C VAL A 221 -14.42 1.05 12.69
N GLN A 222 -14.03 0.25 13.67
CA GLN A 222 -13.46 -1.09 13.54
C GLN A 222 -14.43 -2.12 14.08
N GLY A 223 -15.10 -2.87 13.19
CA GLY A 223 -16.15 -3.80 13.59
C GLY A 223 -15.65 -5.15 14.10
N ASN A 224 -14.40 -5.51 13.77
CA ASN A 224 -13.81 -6.81 14.05
C ASN A 224 -14.70 -7.99 13.69
N ILE A 225 -15.28 -7.93 12.49
CA ILE A 225 -16.13 -9.01 11.96
C ILE A 225 -15.22 -10.10 11.41
N ALA A 226 -15.40 -11.34 11.86
CA ALA A 226 -14.65 -12.48 11.37
C ALA A 226 -14.92 -12.72 9.87
N GLN A 227 -13.88 -13.09 9.12
CA GLN A 227 -13.94 -13.19 7.65
C GLN A 227 -14.94 -14.24 7.16
N ASP A 228 -15.06 -15.35 7.87
CA ASP A 228 -15.99 -16.44 7.58
C ASP A 228 -17.47 -16.08 7.82
N LEU A 229 -17.74 -15.12 8.72
CA LEU A 229 -19.09 -14.64 9.02
C LEU A 229 -19.54 -13.51 8.09
N ARG A 230 -18.63 -12.90 7.35
CA ARG A 230 -18.90 -11.66 6.62
C ARG A 230 -20.00 -11.77 5.56
N TRP A 231 -20.11 -12.92 4.92
CA TRP A 231 -21.06 -13.16 3.83
C TRP A 231 -22.16 -14.17 4.23
N ASP A 232 -22.27 -14.46 5.52
CA ASP A 232 -23.33 -15.30 6.03
C ASP A 232 -24.63 -14.47 6.11
N PRO A 233 -25.72 -14.84 5.39
CA PRO A 233 -26.98 -14.13 5.42
C PRO A 233 -27.59 -13.99 6.84
N GLU A 234 -27.32 -14.94 7.75
CA GLU A 234 -27.77 -14.88 9.13
C GLU A 234 -27.03 -13.80 9.93
N GLN A 235 -25.84 -13.42 9.51
CA GLN A 235 -24.99 -12.40 10.16
C GLN A 235 -25.19 -10.98 9.61
N GLU A 236 -25.85 -10.81 8.47
CA GLU A 236 -26.04 -9.48 7.84
C GLU A 236 -26.63 -8.46 8.80
N ALA A 237 -27.79 -8.77 9.37
CA ALA A 237 -28.49 -7.86 10.29
C ALA A 237 -27.70 -7.61 11.59
N ILE A 238 -26.97 -8.61 12.07
CA ILE A 238 -26.11 -8.52 13.25
C ILE A 238 -24.94 -7.58 12.98
N THR A 239 -24.27 -7.75 11.84
CA THR A 239 -23.16 -6.91 11.42
C THR A 239 -23.58 -5.45 11.24
N MET A 240 -24.69 -5.19 10.53
CA MET A 240 -25.20 -3.85 10.30
C MET A 240 -25.61 -3.17 11.60
N ARG A 241 -26.22 -3.91 12.54
CA ARG A 241 -26.55 -3.42 13.88
C ARG A 241 -25.29 -3.08 14.67
N LYS A 242 -24.28 -3.93 14.65
CA LYS A 242 -23.00 -3.71 15.33
C LYS A 242 -22.32 -2.41 14.88
N TYR A 243 -22.21 -2.16 13.58
CA TYR A 243 -21.67 -0.90 13.06
C TYR A 243 -22.49 0.30 13.52
N MET A 244 -23.82 0.19 13.53
CA MET A 244 -24.69 1.25 14.03
C MET A 244 -24.51 1.49 15.54
N GLU A 245 -24.45 0.45 16.36
CA GLU A 245 -24.27 0.57 17.82
C GLU A 245 -22.93 1.21 18.17
N LEU A 246 -21.84 0.81 17.50
CA LEU A 246 -20.52 1.42 17.64
C LEU A 246 -20.52 2.89 17.21
N SER A 247 -21.31 3.24 16.19
CA SER A 247 -21.34 4.59 15.62
C SER A 247 -22.14 5.58 16.45
N ARG A 248 -23.23 5.15 17.10
CA ARG A 248 -24.19 6.04 17.82
C ARG A 248 -23.53 7.03 18.79
N PRO A 249 -22.58 6.63 19.65
CA PRO A 249 -21.94 7.57 20.58
C PRO A 249 -21.09 8.65 19.90
N HIS A 250 -20.78 8.48 18.61
CA HIS A 250 -19.84 9.28 17.85
C HIS A 250 -20.47 10.03 16.67
N LEU A 251 -21.82 10.10 16.60
CA LEU A 251 -22.55 10.82 15.55
C LEU A 251 -22.33 12.34 15.54
N ASN A 252 -21.53 12.86 16.48
CA ASN A 252 -21.09 14.25 16.51
C ASN A 252 -19.72 14.48 15.83
N ALA A 253 -19.20 13.49 15.14
CA ALA A 253 -18.02 13.65 14.31
C ALA A 253 -18.36 14.33 12.98
N ASP A 254 -17.44 15.12 12.43
CA ASP A 254 -17.64 15.70 11.10
C ASP A 254 -17.68 14.61 10.03
N ILE A 255 -16.78 13.62 10.14
CA ILE A 255 -16.66 12.50 9.22
C ILE A 255 -16.58 11.20 10.02
N MET A 256 -17.46 10.27 9.73
CA MET A 256 -17.42 8.90 10.23
C MET A 256 -17.04 7.97 9.08
N ILE A 257 -16.13 7.01 9.32
CA ILE A 257 -15.65 6.10 8.28
C ILE A 257 -15.82 4.66 8.75
N TRP A 258 -16.57 3.89 7.96
CA TRP A 258 -16.72 2.45 8.09
C TRP A 258 -15.78 1.74 7.10
N PRO A 259 -15.26 0.57 7.44
CA PRO A 259 -14.29 -0.13 6.60
C PRO A 259 -14.86 -0.69 5.29
N GLU A 260 -14.00 -1.34 4.52
CA GLU A 260 -14.35 -2.00 3.27
C GLU A 260 -15.48 -3.01 3.46
N ALA A 261 -16.53 -2.91 2.63
CA ALA A 261 -17.74 -3.73 2.65
C ALA A 261 -18.29 -3.95 4.09
N ALA A 262 -18.38 -2.87 4.87
CA ALA A 262 -18.94 -2.89 6.20
C ALA A 262 -20.44 -3.23 6.19
N ILE A 263 -21.12 -2.93 5.08
CA ILE A 263 -22.49 -3.34 4.81
C ILE A 263 -22.43 -4.63 3.97
N PRO A 264 -22.77 -5.79 4.55
CA PRO A 264 -22.64 -7.09 3.88
C PRO A 264 -23.84 -7.41 2.97
N GLN A 265 -24.46 -6.39 2.39
CA GLN A 265 -25.51 -6.47 1.40
C GLN A 265 -25.12 -5.71 0.14
N LEU A 266 -25.67 -6.11 -1.00
CA LEU A 266 -25.56 -5.33 -2.22
C LEU A 266 -26.31 -4.00 -2.05
N GLU A 267 -25.76 -2.90 -2.55
CA GLU A 267 -26.34 -1.56 -2.42
C GLU A 267 -27.82 -1.51 -2.81
N PRO A 268 -28.29 -2.13 -3.94
CA PRO A 268 -29.71 -2.12 -4.29
C PRO A 268 -30.63 -2.81 -3.27
N LEU A 269 -30.10 -3.76 -2.49
CA LEU A 269 -30.88 -4.49 -1.47
C LEU A 269 -30.88 -3.75 -0.12
N ALA A 270 -29.86 -2.91 0.11
CA ALA A 270 -29.68 -2.17 1.37
C ALA A 270 -30.34 -0.78 1.38
N LEU A 271 -31.08 -0.37 0.32
CA LEU A 271 -31.54 1.01 0.14
C LEU A 271 -32.30 1.57 1.35
N ALA A 272 -33.21 0.80 1.94
CA ALA A 272 -33.97 1.27 3.12
C ALA A 272 -33.05 1.56 4.32
N TYR A 273 -32.05 0.72 4.53
CA TYR A 273 -31.06 0.92 5.59
C TYR A 273 -30.18 2.15 5.29
N LEU A 274 -29.72 2.28 4.06
CA LEU A 274 -28.88 3.40 3.61
C LEU A 274 -29.61 4.74 3.75
N PHE A 275 -30.88 4.84 3.34
CA PHE A 275 -31.66 6.06 3.50
C PHE A 275 -31.88 6.43 4.98
N ASN A 276 -32.13 5.44 5.85
CA ASN A 276 -32.26 5.70 7.27
C ASN A 276 -30.94 6.19 7.88
N LEU A 277 -29.81 5.59 7.49
CA LEU A 277 -28.48 6.01 7.95
C LEU A 277 -28.11 7.39 7.39
N ASP A 278 -28.45 7.68 6.14
CA ASP A 278 -28.26 8.99 5.48
C ASP A 278 -28.99 10.11 6.25
N MET A 279 -30.27 9.90 6.57
CA MET A 279 -31.06 10.85 7.37
C MET A 279 -30.48 11.03 8.76
N LEU A 280 -30.18 9.93 9.46
CA LEU A 280 -29.61 9.98 10.81
C LEU A 280 -28.27 10.73 10.84
N ALA A 281 -27.41 10.48 9.88
CA ALA A 281 -26.12 11.16 9.76
C ALA A 281 -26.31 12.66 9.51
N ALA A 282 -27.20 13.03 8.56
CA ALA A 282 -27.49 14.43 8.25
C ALA A 282 -28.07 15.21 9.42
N GLU A 283 -29.01 14.62 10.18
CA GLU A 283 -29.60 15.21 11.39
C GLU A 283 -28.56 15.51 12.47
N ASN A 284 -27.46 14.75 12.49
CA ASN A 284 -26.34 14.93 13.43
C ASN A 284 -25.17 15.75 12.84
N ASN A 285 -25.33 16.34 11.66
CA ASN A 285 -24.30 17.09 10.95
C ASN A 285 -23.04 16.26 10.63
N THR A 286 -23.20 14.97 10.40
CA THR A 286 -22.13 14.01 10.11
C THR A 286 -22.23 13.55 8.66
N ALA A 287 -21.06 13.26 8.03
CA ALA A 287 -21.01 12.44 6.84
C ALA A 287 -20.47 11.04 7.20
N VAL A 288 -21.13 10.00 6.72
CA VAL A 288 -20.68 8.61 6.88
C VAL A 288 -20.15 8.10 5.56
N VAL A 289 -18.87 7.74 5.51
CA VAL A 289 -18.26 7.06 4.36
C VAL A 289 -18.22 5.57 4.67
N THR A 290 -18.76 4.74 3.79
CA THR A 290 -18.83 3.29 4.01
C THR A 290 -18.47 2.51 2.76
N GLY A 291 -17.75 1.39 2.94
CA GLY A 291 -17.54 0.40 1.89
C GLY A 291 -18.81 -0.42 1.67
N ILE A 292 -19.17 -0.63 0.40
CA ILE A 292 -20.33 -1.41 -0.02
C ILE A 292 -20.10 -2.04 -1.38
N LEU A 293 -20.79 -3.15 -1.67
CA LEU A 293 -20.79 -3.78 -2.98
C LEU A 293 -21.99 -3.29 -3.80
N ASP A 294 -21.74 -2.94 -5.05
CA ASP A 294 -22.77 -2.60 -6.02
C ASP A 294 -22.86 -3.68 -7.11
N TYR A 295 -24.07 -4.04 -7.49
CA TYR A 295 -24.34 -4.96 -8.59
C TYR A 295 -25.37 -4.33 -9.52
N LYS A 296 -24.95 -4.06 -10.77
CA LYS A 296 -25.78 -3.38 -11.75
C LYS A 296 -26.57 -4.35 -12.62
N GLU A 297 -27.66 -3.89 -13.19
CA GLU A 297 -28.52 -4.68 -14.10
C GLU A 297 -27.78 -5.25 -15.32
N ASN A 298 -26.71 -4.59 -15.77
CA ASN A 298 -25.87 -5.07 -16.88
C ASN A 298 -24.93 -6.23 -16.49
N GLY A 299 -24.96 -6.68 -15.22
CA GLY A 299 -24.12 -7.76 -14.71
C GLY A 299 -22.78 -7.30 -14.12
N ASP A 300 -22.46 -6.02 -14.15
CA ASP A 300 -21.25 -5.49 -13.51
C ASP A 300 -21.37 -5.48 -12.00
N ALA A 301 -20.35 -6.00 -11.30
CA ALA A 301 -20.22 -5.94 -9.85
C ALA A 301 -19.03 -5.04 -9.47
N TYR A 302 -19.24 -4.11 -8.55
CA TYR A 302 -18.21 -3.18 -8.09
C TYR A 302 -18.01 -3.29 -6.59
N ASN A 303 -16.75 -3.32 -6.15
CA ASN A 303 -16.37 -3.03 -4.78
C ASN A 303 -16.15 -1.51 -4.68
N GLY A 304 -16.85 -0.83 -3.77
CA GLY A 304 -16.83 0.63 -3.76
C GLY A 304 -17.06 1.26 -2.39
N MET A 305 -17.05 2.58 -2.40
CA MET A 305 -17.40 3.42 -1.25
C MET A 305 -18.49 4.41 -1.65
N ILE A 306 -19.39 4.70 -0.71
CA ILE A 306 -20.43 5.73 -0.84
C ILE A 306 -20.38 6.67 0.35
N VAL A 307 -20.94 7.85 0.18
CA VAL A 307 -21.10 8.85 1.25
C VAL A 307 -22.58 8.99 1.57
N LEU A 308 -22.91 8.96 2.85
CA LEU A 308 -24.22 9.16 3.43
C LEU A 308 -24.20 10.38 4.34
N GLY A 309 -25.34 11.00 4.57
CA GLY A 309 -25.45 12.23 5.35
C GLY A 309 -25.06 13.47 4.52
N LYS A 310 -24.36 14.39 5.12
CA LYS A 310 -24.04 15.67 4.48
C LYS A 310 -22.85 15.53 3.52
N SER A 311 -23.04 15.91 2.26
CA SER A 311 -21.93 16.05 1.29
C SER A 311 -21.21 17.40 1.46
N GLY A 312 -21.92 18.47 1.75
CA GLY A 312 -21.38 19.82 1.93
C GLY A 312 -21.73 20.44 3.28
N LYS A 313 -20.96 21.42 3.76
CA LYS A 313 -21.19 22.14 5.03
C LYS A 313 -22.58 22.78 5.06
N GLU A 314 -23.05 23.30 3.92
CA GLU A 314 -24.37 23.96 3.77
C GLU A 314 -25.52 23.01 3.50
N ALA A 315 -25.26 21.70 3.34
CA ALA A 315 -26.31 20.73 3.10
C ALA A 315 -27.29 20.68 4.29
N THR A 316 -28.60 20.76 4.03
CA THR A 316 -29.65 20.77 5.06
C THR A 316 -30.26 19.39 5.35
N GLY A 317 -29.84 18.36 4.59
CA GLY A 317 -30.32 16.98 4.73
C GLY A 317 -29.34 16.00 4.13
N GLY A 318 -29.70 14.73 4.11
CA GLY A 318 -28.91 13.69 3.47
C GLY A 318 -28.98 13.79 1.94
N ASP A 319 -27.84 13.59 1.30
CA ASP A 319 -27.67 13.74 -0.15
C ASP A 319 -27.59 12.40 -0.89
N TYR A 320 -27.69 11.29 -0.17
CA TYR A 320 -27.56 9.97 -0.78
C TYR A 320 -28.69 9.68 -1.78
N ARG A 321 -28.29 9.18 -2.94
CA ARG A 321 -29.16 8.58 -3.97
C ARG A 321 -28.48 7.37 -4.53
N TYR A 322 -29.20 6.31 -4.83
CA TYR A 322 -28.63 5.17 -5.55
C TYR A 322 -28.00 5.65 -6.88
N SER A 323 -26.83 5.14 -7.20
CA SER A 323 -26.02 5.55 -8.36
C SER A 323 -25.58 7.03 -8.37
N THR A 324 -25.57 7.72 -7.22
CA THR A 324 -25.00 9.07 -7.12
C THR A 324 -23.53 9.10 -7.60
N SER A 325 -23.09 10.26 -8.10
CA SER A 325 -21.69 10.48 -8.50
C SER A 325 -20.72 10.59 -7.30
N ASN A 326 -21.25 10.86 -6.09
CA ASN A 326 -20.43 10.90 -4.86
C ASN A 326 -20.14 9.49 -4.35
N ARG A 327 -19.42 8.73 -5.16
CA ARG A 327 -18.99 7.35 -4.91
C ARG A 327 -17.61 7.11 -5.49
N TYR A 328 -16.95 6.09 -4.98
CA TYR A 328 -15.71 5.55 -5.51
C TYR A 328 -15.90 4.07 -5.84
N GLN A 329 -15.37 3.63 -6.97
CA GLN A 329 -15.38 2.23 -7.40
C GLN A 329 -13.94 1.76 -7.56
N LYS A 330 -13.60 0.66 -6.92
CA LYS A 330 -12.25 0.09 -6.96
C LYS A 330 -11.77 -0.12 -8.39
N HIS A 331 -10.66 0.51 -8.75
CA HIS A 331 -10.03 0.35 -10.06
C HIS A 331 -9.01 -0.78 -10.07
N HIS A 332 -8.14 -0.81 -9.07
CA HIS A 332 -7.06 -1.80 -8.98
C HIS A 332 -7.49 -3.02 -8.18
N LEU A 333 -8.02 -4.00 -8.90
CA LEU A 333 -8.55 -5.22 -8.30
C LEU A 333 -7.43 -6.14 -7.84
N LEU A 334 -7.64 -6.83 -6.73
CA LEU A 334 -6.73 -7.83 -6.18
C LEU A 334 -6.80 -9.13 -7.02
N PRO A 335 -5.67 -9.56 -7.62
CA PRO A 335 -5.63 -10.83 -8.35
C PRO A 335 -6.04 -12.01 -7.47
N VAL A 336 -6.80 -12.93 -8.03
CA VAL A 336 -7.31 -14.17 -7.38
C VAL A 336 -8.37 -13.90 -6.30
N GLY A 337 -8.36 -12.72 -5.66
CA GLY A 337 -9.38 -12.34 -4.67
C GLY A 337 -10.61 -11.67 -5.28
N GLU A 338 -10.42 -10.81 -6.28
CA GLU A 338 -11.48 -10.00 -6.89
C GLU A 338 -11.64 -10.24 -8.39
N PHE A 339 -10.64 -10.80 -9.04
CA PHE A 339 -10.71 -11.28 -10.42
C PHE A 339 -9.70 -12.40 -10.67
N VAL A 340 -9.96 -13.24 -11.67
CA VAL A 340 -9.04 -14.30 -12.09
C VAL A 340 -8.19 -13.79 -13.26
N PRO A 341 -6.87 -13.55 -13.08
CA PRO A 341 -5.99 -13.20 -14.18
C PRO A 341 -5.99 -14.30 -15.23
N PHE A 342 -5.99 -13.94 -16.52
CA PHE A 342 -5.97 -14.91 -17.62
C PHE A 342 -7.10 -15.95 -17.53
N GLN A 343 -8.32 -15.52 -17.21
CA GLN A 343 -9.49 -16.37 -16.97
C GLN A 343 -9.68 -17.43 -18.06
N ASP A 344 -9.47 -17.09 -19.32
CA ASP A 344 -9.63 -18.02 -20.45
C ASP A 344 -8.63 -19.19 -20.42
N VAL A 345 -7.46 -18.99 -19.85
CA VAL A 345 -6.42 -20.01 -19.68
C VAL A 345 -6.63 -20.77 -18.37
N LEU A 346 -6.95 -20.04 -17.30
CA LEU A 346 -7.07 -20.58 -15.96
C LEU A 346 -8.43 -21.19 -15.65
N LYS A 347 -9.45 -21.04 -16.50
CA LYS A 347 -10.79 -21.65 -16.32
C LYS A 347 -10.76 -23.16 -16.06
N TYR A 348 -9.73 -23.85 -16.52
CA TYR A 348 -9.54 -25.30 -16.28
C TYR A 348 -9.02 -25.62 -14.87
N VAL A 349 -8.38 -24.65 -14.20
CA VAL A 349 -7.91 -24.75 -12.81
C VAL A 349 -8.72 -23.86 -11.86
N ALA A 350 -9.57 -23.00 -12.38
CA ALA A 350 -10.45 -22.11 -11.61
C ALA A 350 -11.39 -22.84 -10.61
N PRO A 351 -11.88 -24.06 -10.89
CA PRO A 351 -12.64 -24.83 -9.90
C PRO A 351 -11.85 -25.15 -8.62
N LEU A 352 -10.51 -25.07 -8.66
CA LEU A 352 -9.65 -25.19 -7.48
C LEU A 352 -9.63 -23.92 -6.63
N PHE A 353 -10.09 -22.78 -7.21
CA PHE A 353 -10.16 -21.47 -6.56
C PHE A 353 -11.63 -21.14 -6.30
N ASN A 354 -12.26 -21.83 -5.36
CA ASN A 354 -13.66 -21.61 -5.00
C ASN A 354 -13.81 -20.28 -4.22
N LEU A 355 -13.44 -19.15 -4.88
CA LEU A 355 -13.53 -17.82 -4.29
C LEU A 355 -14.89 -17.20 -4.63
N PRO A 356 -15.69 -16.81 -3.64
CA PRO A 356 -17.06 -16.35 -3.84
C PRO A 356 -17.22 -15.03 -4.60
N MET A 357 -16.13 -14.35 -4.98
CA MET A 357 -16.18 -12.96 -5.49
C MET A 357 -15.17 -12.69 -6.63
N SER A 358 -14.91 -13.66 -7.50
CA SER A 358 -13.86 -13.60 -8.53
C SER A 358 -14.20 -12.84 -9.81
N SER A 359 -15.16 -11.90 -9.79
CA SER A 359 -15.64 -11.24 -11.04
C SER A 359 -16.05 -9.80 -10.84
N PHE A 360 -15.30 -9.01 -10.07
CA PHE A 360 -15.57 -7.57 -10.00
C PHE A 360 -15.16 -6.86 -11.29
N SER A 361 -15.96 -5.85 -11.65
CA SER A 361 -15.66 -4.89 -12.70
C SER A 361 -14.75 -3.78 -12.15
N ARG A 362 -13.88 -3.24 -13.00
CA ARG A 362 -12.98 -2.14 -12.61
C ARG A 362 -13.71 -0.81 -12.68
N GLY A 363 -13.57 0.02 -11.65
CA GLY A 363 -13.92 1.43 -11.69
C GLY A 363 -13.02 2.22 -12.65
N ALA A 364 -13.35 3.47 -12.92
CA ALA A 364 -12.53 4.35 -13.74
C ALA A 364 -11.15 4.61 -13.11
N TRP A 365 -10.11 4.85 -13.92
CA TRP A 365 -8.78 5.26 -13.46
C TRP A 365 -8.80 6.62 -12.75
N LEU A 366 -9.49 7.58 -13.37
CA LEU A 366 -9.71 8.91 -12.79
C LEU A 366 -11.12 8.96 -12.21
N GLN A 367 -11.21 9.27 -10.94
CA GLN A 367 -12.48 9.41 -10.22
C GLN A 367 -12.44 10.68 -9.35
N PRO A 368 -13.57 11.38 -9.20
CA PRO A 368 -13.64 12.53 -8.32
C PRO A 368 -13.40 12.09 -6.87
N ASN A 369 -12.81 13.00 -6.07
CA ASN A 369 -12.72 12.80 -4.64
C ASN A 369 -14.11 12.76 -4.00
N LEU A 370 -14.29 11.92 -3.00
CA LEU A 370 -15.53 11.85 -2.23
C LEU A 370 -15.74 13.15 -1.45
N GLN A 371 -16.98 13.65 -1.46
CA GLN A 371 -17.36 14.84 -0.72
C GLN A 371 -18.09 14.42 0.56
N ALA A 372 -17.51 14.71 1.71
CA ALA A 372 -18.04 14.32 3.03
C ALA A 372 -18.05 15.54 3.95
N ASN A 373 -19.23 16.06 4.26
CA ASN A 373 -19.45 17.23 5.11
C ASN A 373 -18.60 18.46 4.70
N GLY A 374 -18.42 18.65 3.38
CA GLY A 374 -17.64 19.76 2.81
C GLY A 374 -16.14 19.51 2.73
N TYR A 375 -15.67 18.32 3.09
CA TYR A 375 -14.28 17.88 2.93
C TYR A 375 -14.12 16.94 1.74
N SER A 376 -13.00 17.08 1.04
CA SER A 376 -12.67 16.33 -0.17
C SER A 376 -11.69 15.19 0.17
N LEU A 377 -12.13 13.95 -0.01
CA LEU A 377 -11.40 12.74 0.37
C LEU A 377 -10.90 12.02 -0.87
N LEU A 378 -9.58 11.92 -1.03
CA LEU A 378 -8.95 11.08 -2.06
C LEU A 378 -8.99 9.61 -1.61
N ALA A 379 -9.84 8.84 -2.25
CA ALA A 379 -10.15 7.48 -1.87
C ALA A 379 -9.21 6.45 -2.50
N ALA A 380 -8.84 5.44 -1.73
CA ALA A 380 -8.21 4.19 -2.19
C ALA A 380 -8.78 3.01 -1.40
N LEU A 381 -9.13 1.93 -2.07
CA LEU A 381 -9.76 0.79 -1.46
C LEU A 381 -8.77 -0.36 -1.27
N CYS A 382 -8.41 -0.65 0.00
CA CYS A 382 -7.53 -1.76 0.39
C CYS A 382 -6.18 -1.71 -0.35
N PHE A 383 -5.88 -2.71 -1.17
CA PHE A 383 -4.64 -2.86 -1.94
C PHE A 383 -4.29 -1.65 -2.83
N GLU A 384 -5.27 -0.82 -3.23
CA GLU A 384 -5.04 0.34 -4.10
C GLU A 384 -4.09 1.37 -3.52
N ILE A 385 -4.01 1.50 -2.19
CA ILE A 385 -3.09 2.44 -1.54
C ILE A 385 -1.61 2.16 -1.86
N ALA A 386 -1.32 0.95 -2.35
CA ALA A 386 0.01 0.56 -2.77
C ALA A 386 0.41 1.12 -4.15
N PHE A 387 -0.53 1.72 -4.91
CA PHE A 387 -0.28 2.22 -6.26
C PHE A 387 -0.14 3.74 -6.29
N PRO A 388 1.08 4.29 -6.15
CA PRO A 388 1.30 5.73 -6.04
C PRO A 388 0.83 6.51 -7.25
N ARG A 389 0.95 5.95 -8.46
CA ARG A 389 0.53 6.61 -9.71
C ARG A 389 -0.97 6.89 -9.73
N GLN A 390 -1.79 5.97 -9.22
CA GLN A 390 -3.24 6.17 -9.15
C GLN A 390 -3.57 7.25 -8.12
N MET A 391 -2.89 7.25 -6.98
CA MET A 391 -3.07 8.28 -5.96
C MET A 391 -2.72 9.67 -6.48
N VAL A 392 -1.57 9.82 -7.15
CA VAL A 392 -1.14 11.10 -7.75
C VAL A 392 -2.12 11.55 -8.85
N ALA A 393 -2.57 10.63 -9.72
CA ALA A 393 -3.50 10.95 -10.81
C ALA A 393 -4.86 11.48 -10.34
N ASN A 394 -5.33 11.05 -9.17
CA ASN A 394 -6.60 11.50 -8.57
C ASN A 394 -6.42 12.63 -7.54
N PHE A 395 -5.19 13.00 -7.21
CA PHE A 395 -4.89 14.09 -6.30
C PHE A 395 -5.11 15.46 -6.97
N ASN A 396 -5.73 16.39 -6.26
CA ASN A 396 -5.95 17.76 -6.72
C ASN A 396 -5.83 18.78 -5.57
N ASP A 397 -5.89 20.08 -5.88
CA ASP A 397 -5.72 21.14 -4.89
C ASP A 397 -6.82 21.17 -3.81
N GLN A 398 -7.97 20.59 -4.10
CA GLN A 398 -9.11 20.51 -3.18
C GLN A 398 -9.04 19.29 -2.27
N THR A 399 -8.08 18.36 -2.48
CA THR A 399 -7.94 17.18 -1.63
C THR A 399 -7.55 17.60 -0.21
N ASP A 400 -8.41 17.33 0.77
CA ASP A 400 -8.16 17.61 2.19
C ASP A 400 -7.49 16.43 2.88
N PHE A 401 -7.99 15.22 2.64
CA PHE A 401 -7.53 13.99 3.28
C PHE A 401 -7.34 12.86 2.28
N LEU A 402 -6.40 11.97 2.57
CA LEU A 402 -6.36 10.65 1.98
C LEU A 402 -7.29 9.73 2.77
N LEU A 403 -8.03 8.89 2.08
CA LEU A 403 -8.91 7.90 2.68
C LEU A 403 -8.54 6.51 2.20
N THR A 404 -8.33 5.58 3.12
CA THR A 404 -8.28 4.16 2.76
C THR A 404 -9.16 3.33 3.68
N VAL A 405 -10.01 2.52 3.08
CA VAL A 405 -10.79 1.51 3.81
C VAL A 405 -10.31 0.12 3.38
N SER A 406 -10.23 -0.79 4.34
CA SER A 406 -9.65 -2.12 4.09
C SER A 406 -10.29 -3.21 4.93
N ASN A 407 -10.18 -4.43 4.46
CA ASN A 407 -10.42 -5.62 5.26
C ASN A 407 -9.13 -6.45 5.33
N ASP A 408 -8.30 -6.17 6.32
CA ASP A 408 -7.02 -6.83 6.52
C ASP A 408 -7.15 -8.24 7.14
N ALA A 409 -8.38 -8.75 7.33
CA ALA A 409 -8.63 -10.12 7.81
C ALA A 409 -7.91 -11.18 6.96
N TRP A 410 -7.76 -10.90 5.65
CA TRP A 410 -7.03 -11.78 4.72
C TRP A 410 -5.59 -12.04 5.08
N PHE A 411 -4.95 -11.16 5.85
CA PHE A 411 -3.54 -11.28 6.23
C PHE A 411 -3.34 -12.10 7.50
N GLY A 412 -4.42 -12.35 8.27
CA GLY A 412 -4.35 -12.99 9.58
C GLY A 412 -3.46 -12.23 10.56
N ASP A 413 -3.01 -12.93 11.60
CA ASP A 413 -2.00 -12.40 12.54
C ASP A 413 -0.60 -12.54 11.92
N SER A 414 -0.21 -11.53 11.15
CA SER A 414 1.03 -11.51 10.40
C SER A 414 1.61 -10.09 10.28
N ILE A 415 2.77 -9.97 9.61
CA ILE A 415 3.38 -8.66 9.32
C ILE A 415 2.64 -7.90 8.20
N GLY A 416 1.72 -8.54 7.47
CA GLY A 416 1.00 -7.94 6.34
C GLY A 416 0.27 -6.64 6.67
N PRO A 417 -0.58 -6.57 7.70
CA PRO A 417 -1.28 -5.34 8.09
C PRO A 417 -0.34 -4.19 8.47
N HIS A 418 0.81 -4.49 9.09
CA HIS A 418 1.81 -3.49 9.44
C HIS A 418 2.48 -2.90 8.20
N GLN A 419 2.87 -3.76 7.24
CA GLN A 419 3.41 -3.32 5.94
C GLN A 419 2.38 -2.51 5.15
N HIS A 420 1.11 -2.90 5.20
CA HIS A 420 0.01 -2.19 4.54
C HIS A 420 -0.19 -0.78 5.11
N LEU A 421 -0.10 -0.63 6.45
CA LEU A 421 -0.12 0.69 7.09
C LEU A 421 1.13 1.51 6.73
N GLU A 422 2.33 0.89 6.71
CA GLU A 422 3.57 1.57 6.31
C GLU A 422 3.47 2.15 4.88
N ILE A 423 2.92 1.37 3.94
CA ILE A 423 2.65 1.83 2.56
C ILE A 423 1.67 3.03 2.57
N ALA A 424 0.61 2.95 3.35
CA ALA A 424 -0.38 4.02 3.46
C ALA A 424 0.22 5.29 4.08
N ARG A 425 1.09 5.18 5.08
CA ARG A 425 1.86 6.28 5.68
C ARG A 425 2.80 6.94 4.67
N MET A 426 3.43 6.15 3.80
CA MET A 426 4.25 6.69 2.71
C MET A 426 3.42 7.55 1.75
N ARG A 427 2.16 7.19 1.46
CA ARG A 427 1.26 8.04 0.64
C ARG A 427 1.00 9.39 1.31
N ALA A 428 0.79 9.41 2.64
CA ALA A 428 0.63 10.67 3.38
C ALA A 428 1.87 11.57 3.24
N LEU A 429 3.08 11.01 3.38
CA LEU A 429 4.35 11.71 3.17
C LEU A 429 4.47 12.28 1.76
N GLU A 430 4.22 11.46 0.74
CA GLU A 430 4.38 11.83 -0.66
C GLU A 430 3.44 12.95 -1.09
N LEU A 431 2.19 12.90 -0.66
CA LEU A 431 1.16 13.85 -1.07
C LEU A 431 0.98 15.01 -0.09
N GLY A 432 1.61 14.94 1.08
CA GLY A 432 1.50 15.97 2.11
C GLY A 432 0.06 16.14 2.60
N ARG A 433 -0.66 15.04 2.79
CA ARG A 433 -2.05 15.02 3.29
C ARG A 433 -2.21 14.04 4.44
N PRO A 434 -2.98 14.40 5.46
CA PRO A 434 -3.34 13.44 6.50
C PRO A 434 -4.12 12.27 5.91
N LEU A 435 -3.92 11.09 6.48
CA LEU A 435 -4.59 9.87 6.06
C LEU A 435 -5.57 9.39 7.12
N LEU A 436 -6.78 9.09 6.69
CA LEU A 436 -7.83 8.43 7.46
C LEU A 436 -7.90 6.97 7.00
N ARG A 437 -7.55 6.03 7.87
CA ARG A 437 -7.53 4.60 7.56
C ARG A 437 -8.47 3.84 8.48
N ALA A 438 -9.56 3.32 7.92
CA ALA A 438 -10.49 2.44 8.63
C ALA A 438 -10.36 0.99 8.14
N THR A 439 -10.17 0.06 9.05
CA THR A 439 -10.06 -1.37 8.74
C THR A 439 -11.09 -2.17 9.53
N ASN A 440 -11.49 -3.34 9.02
CA ASN A 440 -12.42 -4.21 9.75
C ASN A 440 -11.78 -4.79 11.03
N ASN A 441 -10.58 -5.36 10.91
CA ASN A 441 -9.85 -6.00 12.03
C ASN A 441 -8.32 -5.86 11.93
N GLY A 442 -7.85 -5.05 10.96
CA GLY A 442 -6.44 -4.69 10.83
C GLY A 442 -6.07 -3.52 11.73
N ILE A 443 -5.24 -2.61 11.22
CA ILE A 443 -4.80 -1.43 11.97
C ILE A 443 -5.58 -0.21 11.47
N THR A 444 -6.59 0.21 12.23
CA THR A 444 -7.29 1.48 12.03
C THR A 444 -6.45 2.59 12.62
N ALA A 445 -6.19 3.65 11.84
CA ALA A 445 -5.29 4.72 12.26
C ALA A 445 -5.61 6.06 11.59
N THR A 446 -5.25 7.15 12.27
CA THR A 446 -5.07 8.48 11.66
C THR A 446 -3.59 8.76 11.54
N VAL A 447 -3.18 9.32 10.41
CA VAL A 447 -1.79 9.62 10.08
C VAL A 447 -1.69 11.09 9.66
N THR A 448 -0.71 11.78 10.18
CA THR A 448 -0.45 13.19 9.86
C THR A 448 0.13 13.35 8.44
N ALA A 449 0.10 14.56 7.89
CA ALA A 449 0.63 14.86 6.57
C ALA A 449 2.15 14.59 6.42
N ASP A 450 2.89 14.49 7.52
CA ASP A 450 4.29 14.08 7.56
C ASP A 450 4.47 12.57 7.86
N GLY A 451 3.42 11.76 7.64
CA GLY A 451 3.46 10.30 7.66
C GLY A 451 3.54 9.67 9.03
N LYS A 452 3.38 10.43 10.13
CA LYS A 452 3.41 9.89 11.49
C LYS A 452 2.04 9.42 11.93
N GLU A 453 2.01 8.29 12.61
CA GLU A 453 0.78 7.85 13.27
C GLU A 453 0.39 8.85 14.37
N GLN A 454 -0.82 9.40 14.28
CA GLN A 454 -1.39 10.26 15.31
C GLN A 454 -2.12 9.44 16.37
N ALA A 455 -2.93 8.47 15.91
CA ALA A 455 -3.65 7.56 16.78
C ALA A 455 -3.93 6.25 16.04
N ARG A 456 -4.09 5.14 16.77
CA ARG A 456 -4.45 3.85 16.18
C ARG A 456 -5.25 2.98 17.14
N LEU A 457 -6.05 2.04 16.60
CA LEU A 457 -6.63 0.92 17.33
C LEU A 457 -5.76 -0.33 17.16
N PRO A 458 -5.71 -1.21 18.17
CA PRO A 458 -5.09 -2.53 18.04
C PRO A 458 -5.82 -3.38 17.00
N GLN A 459 -5.10 -4.36 16.42
CA GLN A 459 -5.71 -5.37 15.57
C GLN A 459 -6.63 -6.30 16.38
N PHE A 460 -7.62 -6.87 15.72
CA PHE A 460 -8.54 -7.88 16.27
C PHE A 460 -9.35 -7.42 17.47
N GLU A 461 -9.49 -6.12 17.66
CA GLU A 461 -10.36 -5.51 18.66
C GLU A 461 -11.48 -4.74 17.96
N GLU A 462 -12.67 -4.70 18.57
CA GLU A 462 -13.73 -3.80 18.13
C GLU A 462 -13.58 -2.44 18.81
N GLY A 463 -13.93 -1.38 18.09
CA GLY A 463 -13.87 -0.05 18.67
C GLY A 463 -14.07 1.07 17.66
N VAL A 464 -14.03 2.29 18.16
CA VAL A 464 -14.07 3.51 17.35
C VAL A 464 -12.90 4.39 17.72
N LEU A 465 -12.06 4.71 16.73
CA LEU A 465 -10.97 5.66 16.87
C LEU A 465 -11.52 7.06 16.60
N THR A 466 -11.53 7.90 17.61
CA THR A 466 -11.87 9.33 17.46
C THR A 466 -10.60 10.17 17.50
N ALA A 467 -10.47 11.13 16.59
CA ALA A 467 -9.36 12.05 16.53
C ALA A 467 -9.80 13.40 15.97
N GLU A 468 -9.06 14.45 16.32
CA GLU A 468 -9.08 15.73 15.64
C GLU A 468 -7.89 15.77 14.68
N VAL A 469 -8.16 15.88 13.38
CA VAL A 469 -7.14 15.81 12.34
C VAL A 469 -7.04 17.17 11.66
N PRO A 470 -5.84 17.79 11.60
CA PRO A 470 -5.68 19.09 10.98
C PRO A 470 -5.94 19.04 9.47
N GLN A 471 -6.74 19.97 8.96
CA GLN A 471 -6.87 20.19 7.52
C GLN A 471 -5.59 20.83 6.99
N VAL A 472 -5.14 20.37 5.82
CA VAL A 472 -3.87 20.78 5.21
C VAL A 472 -4.10 21.21 3.77
N GLN A 473 -3.41 22.28 3.34
CA GLN A 473 -3.42 22.78 1.96
C GLN A 473 -2.00 22.92 1.40
N GLY A 474 -1.88 23.05 0.08
CA GLY A 474 -0.61 23.14 -0.64
C GLY A 474 -0.25 21.85 -1.37
N ARG A 475 0.92 21.79 -1.99
CA ARG A 475 1.40 20.63 -2.78
C ARG A 475 2.85 20.31 -2.46
N THR A 476 3.14 19.04 -2.38
CA THR A 476 4.51 18.52 -2.41
C THR A 476 5.05 18.57 -3.83
N LEU A 477 6.38 18.59 -3.99
CA LEU A 477 6.99 18.47 -5.32
C LEU A 477 6.58 17.16 -6.00
N TYR A 478 6.52 16.07 -5.23
CA TYR A 478 6.10 14.76 -5.77
C TYR A 478 4.69 14.79 -6.36
N SER A 479 3.75 15.48 -5.73
CA SER A 479 2.37 15.59 -6.21
C SER A 479 2.21 16.39 -7.53
N LEU A 480 3.29 17.06 -7.98
CA LEU A 480 3.33 17.79 -9.26
C LEU A 480 3.82 16.91 -10.44
N TRP A 481 4.28 15.68 -10.17
CA TRP A 481 4.82 14.77 -11.18
C TRP A 481 3.72 13.96 -11.88
N ASN A 482 2.65 14.60 -12.26
CA ASN A 482 1.47 14.00 -12.89
C ASN A 482 1.70 13.72 -14.38
#